data_16af9796a3c0a9815e424c56be63a894
#
_entry.id   16af9796a3c0a9815e424c56be63a894
#
_cell.length_a   1.000
_cell.length_b   1.000
_cell.length_c   1.000
_cell.angle_alpha   90.00
_cell.angle_beta   90.00
_cell.angle_gamma   90.00
#
_symmetry.space_group_name_H-M   'P 1'
#
loop_
_entity.id
_entity.type
_entity.pdbx_description
1 polymer ?
#
loop_
_entity_poly.entity_id
_entity_poly.type
_entity_poly.pdbx_seq_one_letter_code
_entity_poly.pdbx_strand_id
1 'polypeptide(L)' 'MIAQARQRGGLRLLTLTVTEGNEPAIRLYRRAGFVAFGVEPLAILTPGGYRGKVHMWLELQRDGEPG' A
#
# COMPACT_ATOMS: atom_id res chain seq x y z
N MET A 1 -2.03 4.37 9.32
CA MET A 1 -2.13 3.68 8.04
C MET A 1 -3.55 3.75 7.50
N ILE A 2 -3.69 4.14 6.26
CA ILE A 2 -5.00 4.34 5.66
C ILE A 2 -5.06 3.56 4.36
N ALA A 3 -6.13 2.80 4.19
CA ALA A 3 -6.38 2.09 2.96
C ALA A 3 -7.60 2.70 2.29
N GLN A 4 -7.47 3.00 1.01
CA GLN A 4 -8.56 3.56 0.23
C GLN A 4 -8.93 2.62 -0.89
N ALA A 5 -10.21 2.50 -1.15
CA ALA A 5 -10.71 1.68 -2.23
C ALA A 5 -11.28 2.57 -3.33
N ARG A 6 -10.89 2.29 -4.55
CA ARG A 6 -11.39 3.01 -5.70
C ARG A 6 -11.93 2.02 -6.71
N GLN A 7 -13.00 2.42 -7.37
CA GLN A 7 -13.60 1.63 -8.42
C GLN A 7 -13.34 2.29 -9.76
N ARG A 8 -13.00 1.46 -10.73
CA ARG A 8 -12.71 1.98 -12.05
C ARG A 8 -13.01 0.89 -13.07
N GLY A 9 -14.11 1.04 -13.79
CA GLY A 9 -14.46 0.09 -14.84
C GLY A 9 -14.52 -1.35 -14.39
N GLY A 10 -15.06 -1.60 -13.20
CA GLY A 10 -15.13 -2.95 -12.67
C GLY A 10 -13.94 -3.37 -11.84
N LEU A 11 -12.91 -2.55 -11.79
CA LEU A 11 -11.73 -2.81 -10.98
C LEU A 11 -11.81 -2.03 -9.69
N ARG A 12 -11.26 -2.60 -8.65
CA ARG A 12 -11.09 -1.92 -7.39
C ARG A 12 -9.63 -1.82 -7.07
N LEU A 13 -9.21 -0.66 -6.65
CA LEU A 13 -7.85 -0.44 -6.21
C LEU A 13 -7.84 -0.09 -4.74
N LEU A 14 -7.03 -0.80 -3.99
CA LEU A 14 -6.76 -0.46 -2.61
C LEU A 14 -5.36 0.11 -2.55
N THR A 15 -5.22 1.25 -1.91
CA THR A 15 -3.90 1.84 -1.71
C THR A 15 -3.68 2.08 -0.24
N LEU A 16 -2.44 1.95 0.17
CA LEU A 16 -2.08 2.20 1.55
C LEU A 16 -0.63 2.67 1.61
N THR A 17 -0.27 3.20 2.75
CA THR A 17 1.13 3.57 3.01
C THR A 17 1.59 2.90 4.29
N VAL A 18 2.86 2.54 4.30
CA VAL A 18 3.50 1.92 5.45
C VAL A 18 4.79 2.69 5.72
N THR A 19 5.07 2.93 6.99
CA THR A 19 6.31 3.60 7.36
C THR A 19 7.48 2.74 6.93
N GLU A 20 8.45 3.38 6.29
CA GLU A 20 9.68 2.69 5.87
C GLU A 20 10.37 2.13 7.10
N GLY A 21 10.78 0.86 7.01
CA GLY A 21 11.41 0.18 8.13
C GLY A 21 10.45 -0.68 8.93
N ASN A 22 9.15 -0.54 8.71
CA ASN A 22 8.17 -1.38 9.38
C ASN A 22 8.05 -2.69 8.63
N GLU A 23 9.06 -3.54 8.76
CA GLU A 23 9.14 -4.78 7.99
C GLU A 23 7.98 -5.73 8.24
N PRO A 24 7.50 -5.91 9.47
CA PRO A 24 6.38 -6.81 9.69
C PRO A 24 5.14 -6.39 8.90
N ALA A 25 4.85 -5.09 8.87
CA ALA A 25 3.69 -4.60 8.13
C ALA A 25 3.88 -4.77 6.64
N ILE A 26 5.08 -4.46 6.14
CA ILE A 26 5.36 -4.60 4.72
C ILE A 26 5.18 -6.05 4.28
N ARG A 27 5.70 -6.98 5.08
CA ARG A 27 5.54 -8.40 4.76
C ARG A 27 4.08 -8.83 4.79
N LEU A 28 3.36 -8.34 5.78
CA LEU A 28 1.94 -8.67 5.89
C LEU A 28 1.17 -8.27 4.65
N TYR A 29 1.40 -7.03 4.19
CA TYR A 29 0.69 -6.55 3.02
C TYR A 29 1.13 -7.23 1.74
N ARG A 30 2.43 -7.54 1.64
CA ARG A 30 2.90 -8.30 0.48
C ARG A 30 2.25 -9.68 0.41
N ARG A 31 2.10 -10.31 1.55
CA ARG A 31 1.44 -11.62 1.58
C ARG A 31 -0.02 -11.50 1.21
N ALA A 32 -0.64 -10.37 1.48
CA ALA A 32 -2.01 -10.14 1.08
C ALA A 32 -2.15 -9.81 -0.40
N GLY A 33 -1.03 -9.55 -1.09
CA GLY A 33 -1.05 -9.28 -2.51
C GLY A 33 -0.69 -7.86 -2.87
N PHE A 34 -0.41 -7.01 -1.91
CA PHE A 34 -0.04 -5.63 -2.19
C PHE A 34 1.35 -5.56 -2.81
N VAL A 35 1.51 -4.61 -3.70
CA VAL A 35 2.76 -4.38 -4.41
C VAL A 35 3.23 -2.95 -4.09
N ALA A 36 4.49 -2.83 -3.73
CA ALA A 36 5.07 -1.51 -3.51
C ALA A 36 5.35 -0.86 -4.86
N PHE A 37 4.91 0.38 -5.01
CA PHE A 37 5.14 1.11 -6.25
C PHE A 37 5.94 2.39 -6.06
N GLY A 38 6.27 2.74 -4.84
CA GLY A 38 7.08 3.91 -4.63
C GLY A 38 7.38 4.12 -3.16
N VAL A 39 8.41 4.91 -2.91
CA VAL A 39 8.79 5.29 -1.55
C VAL A 39 8.87 6.80 -1.53
N GLU A 40 8.15 7.40 -0.60
CA GLU A 40 8.19 8.84 -0.40
C GLU A 40 9.19 9.12 0.69
N PRO A 41 10.35 9.70 0.38
CA PRO A 41 11.38 9.95 1.38
C PRO A 41 10.98 11.10 2.29
N LEU A 42 11.48 11.07 3.51
CA LEU A 42 11.30 12.17 4.46
C LEU A 42 9.83 12.52 4.68
N ALA A 43 8.97 11.51 4.68
CA ALA A 43 7.53 11.73 4.77
C ALA A 43 7.05 11.93 6.20
N ILE A 44 7.76 11.32 7.15
CA ILE A 44 7.34 11.33 8.55
C ILE A 44 8.53 11.70 9.42
N LEU A 45 8.30 12.61 10.34
CA LEU A 45 9.31 12.95 11.35
C LEU A 45 9.07 12.07 12.57
N THR A 46 10.06 11.30 12.95
CA THR A 46 10.01 10.44 14.12
C THR A 46 11.10 10.84 15.09
N PRO A 47 11.07 10.34 16.33
CA PRO A 47 12.13 10.66 17.29
C PRO A 47 13.52 10.27 16.80
N GLY A 48 13.62 9.27 15.95
CA GLY A 48 14.90 8.86 15.39
C GLY A 48 15.27 9.57 14.11
N GLY A 49 14.48 10.54 13.67
CA GLY A 49 14.71 11.28 12.43
C GLY A 49 13.60 11.07 11.44
N TYR A 50 13.84 11.52 10.22
CA TYR A 50 12.84 11.38 9.16
C TYR A 50 12.79 9.96 8.66
N ARG A 51 11.59 9.52 8.30
CA ARG A 51 11.37 8.22 7.68
C ARG A 51 10.50 8.37 6.47
N GLY A 52 10.66 7.46 5.53
CA GLY A 52 9.85 7.48 4.34
C GLY A 52 8.55 6.73 4.51
N LYS A 53 7.70 6.83 3.52
CA LYS A 53 6.48 6.04 3.42
C LYS A 53 6.57 5.16 2.19
N VAL A 54 6.28 3.88 2.37
CA VAL A 54 6.20 2.94 1.26
C VAL A 54 4.76 2.93 0.80
N HIS A 55 4.55 3.29 -0.46
CA HIS A 55 3.22 3.30 -1.06
C HIS A 55 2.98 1.95 -1.71
N MET A 56 1.88 1.32 -1.35
CA MET A 56 1.54 0.00 -1.88
C MET A 56 0.13 0.03 -2.42
N TRP A 57 -0.15 -0.87 -3.36
CA TRP A 57 -1.47 -0.96 -3.94
C TRP A 57 -1.82 -2.41 -4.21
N LEU A 58 -3.10 -2.69 -4.27
CA LEU A 58 -3.63 -4.00 -4.57
C LEU A 58 -4.79 -3.82 -5.52
N GLU A 59 -4.73 -4.54 -6.62
CA GLU A 59 -5.80 -4.54 -7.60
C GLU A 59 -6.75 -5.68 -7.28
N LEU A 60 -8.01 -5.32 -7.10
CA LEU A 60 -9.04 -6.30 -6.81
C LEU A 60 -10.00 -6.39 -7.99
N GLN A 61 -10.26 -7.60 -8.43
CA GLN A 61 -11.26 -7.83 -9.44
C GLN A 61 -12.48 -8.42 -8.77
N ARG A 62 -13.64 -8.07 -9.29
CA ARG A 62 -14.87 -8.64 -8.77
C ARG A 62 -14.92 -10.12 -9.12
N ASP A 63 -15.43 -10.90 -8.19
CA ASP A 63 -15.59 -12.31 -8.41
C ASP A 63 -16.45 -12.58 -9.62
N GLY A 64 -16.01 -13.55 -10.44
CA GLY A 64 -16.75 -13.90 -11.62
C GLY A 64 -16.59 -12.91 -12.74
N GLU A 65 -15.77 -11.90 -12.56
CA GLU A 65 -15.50 -10.92 -13.59
C GLU A 65 -14.32 -11.37 -14.41
N PRO A 66 -14.49 -11.59 -15.67
CA PRO A 66 -13.34 -11.89 -16.51
C PRO A 66 -12.56 -10.59 -16.71
N GLY A 67 -11.55 -10.50 -16.05
CA GLY A 67 -10.58 -9.42 -16.17
C GLY A 67 -10.98 -8.04 -16.56
#